data_6a53a211fabc3b17944e46d9adbc6ff7
#
_entry.id   6a53a211fabc3b17944e46d9adbc6ff7
#
_cell.length_a   1.000
_cell.length_b   1.000
_cell.length_c   1.000
_cell.angle_alpha   90.00
_cell.angle_beta   90.00
_cell.angle_gamma   90.00
#
_symmetry.space_group_name_H-M   'P 1'
#
loop_
_entity.id
_entity.type
_entity.pdbx_description
1 polymer ?
#
loop_
_entity_poly.entity_id
_entity_poly.type
_entity_poly.pdbx_seq_one_letter_code
_entity_poly.pdbx_strand_id
1 'polypeptide(L)'
;MKEELTREGFEGDHDALDIRAMSNLFKHLSFMTAMAKEENYQIPVEIGGKLTAINLKVIHKEAEESKAVVTMNSEAMGKIAVQLQMTEEGLEGFCICERKESTELLQDCLQQENGMAGSFYFATGEDLDLAEFSGKHTEGRIKKPGADVLYRAAKDLIGYIQEAGNKKGSMTHENQL
;
A
#
# COMPACT_ATOMS: atom_id res chain seq x y z
N MET A 1 7.16 2.17 -34.02
CA MET A 1 7.51 2.43 -32.62
C MET A 1 7.96 1.18 -31.84
N LYS A 2 7.40 -0.01 -32.01
CA LYS A 2 7.92 -1.25 -31.38
C LYS A 2 9.20 -1.78 -32.04
N GLU A 3 9.39 -1.55 -33.35
CA GLU A 3 10.56 -2.02 -34.10
C GLU A 3 11.79 -1.11 -33.96
N GLU A 4 11.62 0.18 -33.68
CA GLU A 4 12.75 1.10 -33.46
C GLU A 4 13.44 0.86 -32.12
N LEU A 5 12.68 0.56 -31.03
CA LEU A 5 13.25 0.26 -29.72
C LEU A 5 14.10 -1.03 -29.69
N THR A 6 13.84 -1.96 -30.61
CA THR A 6 14.64 -3.19 -30.77
C THR A 6 15.92 -3.00 -31.54
N ARG A 7 16.05 -1.93 -32.33
CA ARG A 7 17.19 -1.73 -33.23
C ARG A 7 18.35 -0.94 -32.61
N GLU A 8 18.07 -0.04 -31.66
CA GLU A 8 19.10 0.73 -30.97
C GLU A 8 19.76 -0.02 -29.79
N GLY A 9 19.18 -1.11 -29.31
CA GLY A 9 19.71 -1.93 -28.18
C GLY A 9 20.74 -2.99 -28.60
N PHE A 10 21.11 -3.10 -29.86
CA PHE A 10 21.90 -4.26 -30.38
C PHE A 10 23.37 -3.98 -30.70
N GLU A 11 23.91 -2.80 -30.36
CA GLU A 11 25.33 -2.47 -30.59
C GLU A 11 26.09 -2.20 -29.30
N GLY A 12 26.40 -3.25 -28.54
CA GLY A 12 27.34 -3.14 -27.42
C GLY A 12 27.34 -4.37 -26.50
N ASP A 13 28.46 -4.66 -25.92
CA ASP A 13 28.77 -5.80 -25.01
C ASP A 13 27.96 -5.83 -23.68
N HIS A 14 26.86 -5.04 -23.60
CA HIS A 14 25.92 -4.96 -22.47
C HIS A 14 24.61 -5.74 -22.69
N ASP A 15 24.41 -6.37 -23.84
CA ASP A 15 23.11 -6.83 -24.34
C ASP A 15 22.39 -7.87 -23.49
N ALA A 16 23.11 -8.79 -22.84
CA ALA A 16 22.48 -9.87 -22.08
C ALA A 16 21.86 -9.41 -20.74
N LEU A 17 22.44 -8.39 -20.12
CA LEU A 17 21.93 -7.81 -18.88
C LEU A 17 20.71 -6.95 -19.15
N ASP A 18 20.75 -6.18 -20.23
CA ASP A 18 19.65 -5.30 -20.63
C ASP A 18 18.42 -6.08 -21.09
N ILE A 19 18.59 -7.18 -21.83
CA ILE A 19 17.48 -8.07 -22.23
C ILE A 19 16.82 -8.71 -21.01
N ARG A 20 17.59 -9.14 -20.00
CA ARG A 20 17.05 -9.69 -18.75
C ARG A 20 16.32 -8.63 -17.96
N ALA A 21 16.88 -7.43 -17.85
CA ALA A 21 16.25 -6.29 -17.16
C ALA A 21 14.93 -5.92 -17.84
N MET A 22 14.90 -5.81 -19.17
CA MET A 22 13.69 -5.55 -19.93
C MET A 22 12.66 -6.67 -19.78
N SER A 23 13.08 -7.94 -19.86
CA SER A 23 12.17 -9.08 -19.65
C SER A 23 11.54 -9.08 -18.26
N ASN A 24 12.31 -8.75 -17.24
CA ASN A 24 11.81 -8.62 -15.87
C ASN A 24 10.84 -7.44 -15.74
N LEU A 25 11.14 -6.31 -16.38
CA LEU A 25 10.25 -5.15 -16.39
C LEU A 25 8.91 -5.49 -17.07
N PHE A 26 8.93 -6.19 -18.23
CA PHE A 26 7.69 -6.61 -18.89
C PHE A 26 6.88 -7.61 -18.08
N LYS A 27 7.54 -8.56 -17.39
CA LYS A 27 6.86 -9.48 -16.46
C LYS A 27 6.23 -8.72 -15.31
N HIS A 28 6.96 -7.76 -14.74
CA HIS A 28 6.46 -6.92 -13.66
C HIS A 28 5.25 -6.09 -14.09
N LEU A 29 5.32 -5.42 -15.25
CA LEU A 29 4.21 -4.65 -15.81
C LEU A 29 2.98 -5.53 -16.12
N SER A 30 3.20 -6.75 -16.65
CA SER A 30 2.12 -7.70 -16.90
C SER A 30 1.46 -8.16 -15.60
N PHE A 31 2.25 -8.43 -14.57
CA PHE A 31 1.76 -8.77 -13.24
C PHE A 31 0.98 -7.60 -12.62
N MET A 32 1.52 -6.38 -12.65
CA MET A 32 0.82 -5.18 -12.16
C MET A 32 -0.50 -4.93 -12.88
N THR A 33 -0.54 -5.18 -14.20
CA THR A 33 -1.78 -5.05 -14.99
C THR A 33 -2.81 -6.12 -14.61
N ALA A 34 -2.37 -7.34 -14.34
CA ALA A 34 -3.26 -8.41 -13.88
C ALA A 34 -3.81 -8.10 -12.48
N MET A 35 -2.96 -7.62 -11.58
CA MET A 35 -3.37 -7.22 -10.22
C MET A 35 -4.35 -6.05 -10.23
N ALA A 36 -4.14 -5.07 -11.11
CA ALA A 36 -5.05 -3.93 -11.26
C ALA A 36 -6.46 -4.33 -11.74
N LYS A 37 -6.57 -5.41 -12.55
CA LYS A 37 -7.87 -5.95 -12.96
C LYS A 37 -8.66 -6.56 -11.79
N GLU A 38 -7.96 -7.01 -10.76
CA GLU A 38 -8.53 -7.57 -9.54
C GLU A 38 -8.65 -6.52 -8.42
N GLU A 39 -8.44 -5.23 -8.75
CA GLU A 39 -8.41 -4.13 -7.80
C GLU A 39 -7.42 -4.36 -6.63
N ASN A 40 -6.32 -5.02 -6.95
CA ASN A 40 -5.20 -5.30 -6.07
C ASN A 40 -3.96 -4.59 -6.63
N TYR A 41 -3.43 -3.64 -5.89
CA TYR A 41 -2.35 -2.76 -6.33
C TYR A 41 -1.14 -2.94 -5.42
N GLN A 42 0.03 -3.02 -6.03
CA GLN A 42 1.29 -2.99 -5.31
C GLN A 42 1.98 -1.66 -5.59
N ILE A 43 2.08 -0.81 -4.58
CA ILE A 43 2.53 0.57 -4.69
C ILE A 43 3.92 0.67 -4.07
N PRO A 44 4.97 0.94 -4.86
CA PRO A 44 6.30 1.17 -4.31
C PRO A 44 6.33 2.52 -3.59
N VAL A 45 6.85 2.52 -2.38
CA VAL A 45 6.99 3.72 -1.53
C VAL A 45 8.35 3.71 -0.84
N GLU A 46 8.85 4.89 -0.52
CA GLU A 46 10.05 5.01 0.31
C GLU A 46 9.64 5.29 1.76
N ILE A 47 10.12 4.47 2.68
CA ILE A 47 9.84 4.56 4.12
C ILE A 47 11.16 4.43 4.89
N GLY A 48 11.52 5.47 5.64
CA GLY A 48 12.77 5.50 6.39
C GLY A 48 14.02 5.33 5.51
N GLY A 49 14.01 5.90 4.29
CA GLY A 49 15.10 5.82 3.32
C GLY A 49 15.20 4.47 2.60
N LYS A 50 14.24 3.56 2.76
CA LYS A 50 14.21 2.26 2.09
C LYS A 50 12.97 2.08 1.24
N LEU A 51 13.18 1.56 0.03
CA LEU A 51 12.08 1.21 -0.86
C LEU A 51 11.34 -0.02 -0.32
N THR A 52 10.04 0.11 -0.13
CA THR A 52 9.14 -0.97 0.28
C THR A 52 7.87 -0.97 -0.60
N ALA A 53 7.05 -2.00 -0.50
CA ALA A 53 5.79 -2.08 -1.21
C ALA A 53 4.61 -2.02 -0.24
N ILE A 54 3.63 -1.19 -0.57
CA ILE A 54 2.31 -1.19 0.05
C ILE A 54 1.36 -1.93 -0.87
N ASN A 55 0.62 -2.89 -0.32
CA ASN A 55 -0.45 -3.56 -1.04
C ASN A 55 -1.78 -2.90 -0.71
N LEU A 56 -2.48 -2.43 -1.73
CA LEU A 56 -3.84 -1.91 -1.64
C LEU A 56 -4.79 -2.86 -2.37
N LYS A 57 -5.79 -3.36 -1.67
CA LYS A 57 -6.85 -4.20 -2.23
C LYS A 57 -8.21 -3.58 -1.94
N VAL A 58 -9.03 -3.43 -2.98
CA VAL A 58 -10.42 -3.02 -2.82
C VAL A 58 -11.32 -4.25 -3.01
N ILE A 59 -12.21 -4.48 -2.05
CA ILE A 59 -13.10 -5.63 -2.00
C ILE A 59 -14.53 -5.13 -2.12
N HIS A 60 -15.22 -5.55 -3.18
CA HIS A 60 -16.64 -5.29 -3.38
C HIS A 60 -17.43 -6.54 -3.00
N LYS A 61 -18.34 -6.42 -2.05
CA LYS A 61 -19.27 -7.48 -1.67
C LYS A 61 -20.68 -7.15 -2.13
N GLU A 62 -21.42 -8.15 -2.61
CA GLU A 62 -22.76 -7.92 -3.17
C GLU A 62 -23.78 -7.39 -2.17
N ALA A 63 -23.68 -7.82 -0.92
CA ALA A 63 -24.62 -7.47 0.16
C ALA A 63 -24.02 -6.53 1.24
N GLU A 64 -22.71 -6.28 1.19
CA GLU A 64 -22.02 -5.48 2.19
C GLU A 64 -21.36 -4.25 1.55
N GLU A 65 -20.95 -3.32 2.39
CA GLU A 65 -20.22 -2.13 1.99
C GLU A 65 -18.84 -2.49 1.43
N SER A 66 -18.41 -1.74 0.42
CA SER A 66 -17.06 -1.89 -0.14
C SER A 66 -16.00 -1.58 0.91
N LYS A 67 -14.93 -2.34 0.89
CA LYS A 67 -13.80 -2.19 1.81
C LYS A 67 -12.51 -2.00 1.04
N ALA A 68 -11.62 -1.16 1.55
CA ALA A 68 -10.24 -1.09 1.09
C ALA A 68 -9.32 -1.63 2.18
N VAL A 69 -8.37 -2.46 1.79
CA VAL A 69 -7.38 -3.03 2.69
C VAL A 69 -6.00 -2.57 2.24
N VAL A 70 -5.26 -1.96 3.13
CA VAL A 70 -3.89 -1.52 2.93
C VAL A 70 -2.99 -2.33 3.83
N THR A 71 -2.02 -3.04 3.27
CA THR A 71 -1.05 -3.82 4.04
C THR A 71 0.37 -3.49 3.62
N MET A 72 1.28 -3.50 4.57
CA MET A 72 2.71 -3.38 4.29
C MET A 72 3.56 -4.10 5.33
N ASN A 73 4.79 -4.39 4.94
CA ASN A 73 5.84 -4.82 5.85
C ASN A 73 7.11 -4.04 5.51
N SER A 74 7.60 -3.24 6.44
CA SER A 74 8.83 -2.46 6.27
C SER A 74 9.74 -2.64 7.47
N GLU A 75 11.05 -2.48 7.25
CA GLU A 75 12.03 -2.55 8.34
C GLU A 75 11.80 -1.46 9.38
N ALA A 76 11.44 -0.24 8.94
CA ALA A 76 11.24 0.90 9.82
C ALA A 76 9.99 0.74 10.69
N MET A 77 8.85 0.34 10.10
CA MET A 77 7.55 0.34 10.78
C MET A 77 7.07 -1.05 11.22
N GLY A 78 7.67 -2.15 10.69
CA GLY A 78 7.16 -3.51 10.85
C GLY A 78 5.94 -3.76 9.96
N LYS A 79 5.12 -4.74 10.33
CA LYS A 79 3.88 -5.05 9.64
C LYS A 79 2.77 -4.10 10.06
N ILE A 80 2.02 -3.62 9.07
CA ILE A 80 0.85 -2.76 9.25
C ILE A 80 -0.27 -3.31 8.36
N ALA A 81 -1.47 -3.40 8.91
CA ALA A 81 -2.69 -3.68 8.17
C ALA A 81 -3.75 -2.63 8.54
N VAL A 82 -4.36 -2.02 7.54
CA VAL A 82 -5.46 -1.07 7.72
C VAL A 82 -6.62 -1.49 6.83
N GLN A 83 -7.79 -1.63 7.43
CA GLN A 83 -9.05 -1.82 6.72
C GLN A 83 -9.84 -0.52 6.77
N LEU A 84 -10.24 0.00 5.63
CA LEU A 84 -11.13 1.15 5.47
C LEU A 84 -12.49 0.68 4.98
N GLN A 85 -13.55 1.23 5.52
CA GLN A 85 -14.92 0.99 5.08
C GLN A 85 -15.75 2.27 5.17
N MET A 86 -16.76 2.37 4.30
CA MET A 86 -17.76 3.42 4.39
C MET A 86 -18.95 2.88 5.17
N THR A 87 -19.38 3.61 6.19
CA THR A 87 -20.58 3.34 6.96
C THR A 87 -21.60 4.48 6.76
N GLU A 88 -22.79 4.36 7.34
CA GLU A 88 -23.75 5.46 7.34
C GLU A 88 -23.25 6.70 8.06
N GLU A 89 -22.34 6.51 9.04
CA GLU A 89 -21.73 7.59 9.83
C GLU A 89 -20.50 8.21 9.16
N GLY A 90 -19.98 7.62 8.08
CA GLY A 90 -18.84 8.10 7.33
C GLY A 90 -17.74 7.05 7.13
N LEU A 91 -16.51 7.52 7.00
CA LEU A 91 -15.34 6.65 6.84
C LEU A 91 -14.91 6.07 8.19
N GLU A 92 -14.78 4.75 8.26
CA GLU A 92 -14.17 4.04 9.37
C GLU A 92 -12.86 3.35 8.96
N GLY A 93 -11.89 3.36 9.87
CA GLY A 93 -10.59 2.71 9.68
C GLY A 93 -10.21 1.84 10.88
N PHE A 94 -9.82 0.60 10.62
CA PHE A 94 -9.26 -0.32 11.62
C PHE A 94 -7.78 -0.53 11.31
N CYS A 95 -6.92 -0.04 12.17
CA CYS A 95 -5.48 -0.04 12.00
C CYS A 95 -4.83 -0.99 12.99
N ILE A 96 -4.08 -1.97 12.51
CA ILE A 96 -3.32 -2.91 13.33
C ILE A 96 -1.86 -2.81 12.93
N CYS A 97 -0.98 -2.55 13.91
CA CYS A 97 0.47 -2.54 13.72
C CYS A 97 1.12 -3.62 14.56
N GLU A 98 2.17 -4.24 14.04
CA GLU A 98 2.98 -5.22 14.78
C GLU A 98 3.72 -4.57 15.96
N ARG A 99 4.12 -3.29 15.81
CA ARG A 99 4.92 -2.57 16.79
C ARG A 99 4.12 -1.42 17.41
N LYS A 100 4.23 -1.29 18.73
CA LYS A 100 3.55 -0.24 19.49
C LYS A 100 3.96 1.16 19.03
N GLU A 101 5.25 1.40 18.82
CA GLU A 101 5.74 2.71 18.36
C GLU A 101 5.16 3.09 16.99
N SER A 102 4.94 2.11 16.12
CA SER A 102 4.33 2.34 14.80
C SER A 102 2.84 2.65 14.94
N THR A 103 2.15 2.05 15.90
CA THR A 103 0.76 2.38 16.25
C THR A 103 0.67 3.82 16.71
N GLU A 104 1.50 4.25 17.66
CA GLU A 104 1.52 5.60 18.21
C GLU A 104 1.81 6.65 17.14
N LEU A 105 2.86 6.43 16.32
CA LEU A 105 3.22 7.34 15.23
C LEU A 105 2.11 7.48 14.18
N LEU A 106 1.48 6.38 13.80
CA LEU A 106 0.40 6.43 12.82
C LEU A 106 -0.86 7.06 13.39
N GLN A 107 -1.16 6.81 14.65
CA GLN A 107 -2.25 7.47 15.37
C GLN A 107 -2.04 8.99 15.43
N ASP A 108 -0.84 9.44 15.79
CA ASP A 108 -0.49 10.86 15.83
C ASP A 108 -0.65 11.51 14.45
N CYS A 109 -0.17 10.85 13.38
CA CYS A 109 -0.30 11.38 12.02
C CYS A 109 -1.77 11.49 11.57
N LEU A 110 -2.61 10.52 11.92
CA LEU A 110 -4.03 10.50 11.50
C LEU A 110 -4.92 11.41 12.35
N GLN A 111 -4.54 11.70 13.59
CA GLN A 111 -5.29 12.55 14.53
C GLN A 111 -4.89 14.04 14.51
N GLN A 112 -3.90 14.42 13.67
CA GLN A 112 -3.55 15.84 13.51
C GLN A 112 -4.72 16.65 12.92
N GLU A 113 -4.75 17.98 13.15
CA GLU A 113 -5.83 18.89 12.71
C GLU A 113 -6.16 18.80 11.21
N ASN A 114 -5.18 18.39 10.37
CA ASN A 114 -5.36 18.13 8.94
C ASN A 114 -5.42 16.62 8.61
N GLY A 115 -5.69 15.79 9.61
CA GLY A 115 -5.75 14.35 9.46
C GLY A 115 -6.93 13.89 8.60
N MET A 116 -7.00 12.59 8.38
CA MET A 116 -8.06 11.99 7.59
C MET A 116 -9.41 12.10 8.32
N ALA A 117 -10.42 12.64 7.64
CA ALA A 117 -11.77 12.71 8.20
C ALA A 117 -12.35 11.29 8.29
N GLY A 118 -12.69 10.86 9.51
CA GLY A 118 -13.24 9.53 9.78
C GLY A 118 -12.98 9.07 11.21
N SER A 119 -13.53 7.92 11.56
CA SER A 119 -13.32 7.26 12.85
C SER A 119 -12.24 6.19 12.70
N PHE A 120 -11.13 6.31 13.41
CA PHE A 120 -10.02 5.37 13.34
C PHE A 120 -9.80 4.65 14.68
N TYR A 121 -9.72 3.33 14.60
CA TYR A 121 -9.45 2.44 15.72
C TYR A 121 -8.07 1.83 15.56
N PHE A 122 -7.28 1.80 16.63
CA PHE A 122 -5.89 1.35 16.60
C PHE A 122 -5.69 0.18 17.55
N ALA A 123 -4.93 -0.82 17.09
CA ALA A 123 -4.51 -1.95 17.89
C ALA A 123 -3.05 -2.31 17.60
N THR A 124 -2.40 -2.96 18.55
CA THR A 124 -1.07 -3.56 18.38
C THR A 124 -1.21 -5.08 18.50
N GLY A 125 -0.62 -5.82 17.56
CA GLY A 125 -0.63 -7.27 17.53
C GLY A 125 0.74 -7.83 17.18
N GLU A 126 1.40 -8.53 18.11
CA GLU A 126 2.77 -9.03 17.96
C GLU A 126 2.93 -10.06 16.83
N ASP A 127 1.91 -10.87 16.54
CA ASP A 127 1.92 -11.91 15.50
C ASP A 127 0.99 -11.58 14.33
N LEU A 128 1.06 -10.34 13.84
CA LEU A 128 0.21 -9.89 12.75
C LEU A 128 0.45 -10.70 11.47
N ASP A 129 -0.54 -11.50 11.04
CA ASP A 129 -0.55 -12.18 9.74
C ASP A 129 -1.26 -11.33 8.68
N LEU A 130 -0.46 -10.74 7.80
CA LEU A 130 -0.98 -9.90 6.70
C LEU A 130 -1.82 -10.69 5.69
N ALA A 131 -1.65 -12.03 5.61
CA ALA A 131 -2.41 -12.86 4.69
C ALA A 131 -3.89 -12.94 5.08
N GLU A 132 -4.21 -12.85 6.37
CA GLU A 132 -5.60 -12.84 6.84
C GLU A 132 -6.37 -11.61 6.35
N PHE A 133 -5.68 -10.47 6.17
CA PHE A 133 -6.26 -9.24 5.64
C PHE A 133 -6.43 -9.27 4.12
N SER A 134 -5.74 -10.17 3.43
CA SER A 134 -5.82 -10.27 1.96
C SER A 134 -7.17 -10.78 1.44
N GLY A 135 -8.07 -11.26 2.30
CA GLY A 135 -9.43 -11.69 2.00
C GLY A 135 -9.55 -12.63 0.78
N LYS A 136 -10.29 -13.71 0.88
CA LYS A 136 -10.60 -14.57 -0.26
C LYS A 136 -11.40 -13.76 -1.29
N HIS A 137 -11.02 -13.87 -2.57
CA HIS A 137 -11.73 -13.28 -3.69
C HIS A 137 -13.24 -13.58 -3.62
N THR A 138 -14.03 -12.52 -3.58
CA THR A 138 -15.43 -12.60 -3.98
C THR A 138 -15.52 -11.87 -5.32
N GLU A 139 -15.85 -12.59 -6.37
CA GLU A 139 -16.03 -12.06 -7.72
C GLU A 139 -17.25 -11.14 -7.76
N GLY A 140 -17.05 -9.87 -7.55
CA GLY A 140 -18.09 -8.87 -7.67
C GLY A 140 -17.56 -7.67 -8.46
N ARG A 141 -17.74 -7.66 -9.77
CA ARG A 141 -17.29 -6.59 -10.69
C ARG A 141 -18.21 -5.37 -10.74
N ILE A 142 -19.04 -5.13 -9.75
CA ILE A 142 -19.94 -3.98 -9.76
C ILE A 142 -19.32 -2.87 -8.92
N LYS A 143 -18.83 -1.81 -9.58
CA LYS A 143 -18.44 -0.57 -8.90
C LYS A 143 -19.66 -0.02 -8.15
N LYS A 144 -19.60 -0.09 -6.83
CA LYS A 144 -20.65 0.46 -5.96
C LYS A 144 -20.38 1.95 -5.68
N PRO A 145 -21.41 2.73 -5.37
CA PRO A 145 -21.26 4.09 -4.86
C PRO A 145 -20.33 4.07 -3.62
N GLY A 146 -19.38 4.99 -3.58
CA GLY A 146 -18.40 5.07 -2.48
C GLY A 146 -17.01 4.47 -2.75
N ALA A 147 -16.82 3.67 -3.81
CA ALA A 147 -15.53 3.14 -4.18
C ALA A 147 -14.49 4.25 -4.41
N ASP A 148 -14.86 5.34 -5.07
CA ASP A 148 -13.98 6.49 -5.32
C ASP A 148 -13.54 7.18 -4.02
N VAL A 149 -14.39 7.18 -3.01
CA VAL A 149 -14.08 7.71 -1.68
C VAL A 149 -13.05 6.80 -0.99
N LEU A 150 -13.24 5.48 -1.05
CA LEU A 150 -12.31 4.51 -0.49
C LEU A 150 -10.94 4.56 -1.16
N TYR A 151 -10.87 4.71 -2.49
CA TYR A 151 -9.60 4.88 -3.20
C TYR A 151 -8.88 6.16 -2.77
N ARG A 152 -9.59 7.27 -2.64
CA ARG A 152 -9.03 8.53 -2.14
C ARG A 152 -8.53 8.38 -0.71
N ALA A 153 -9.36 7.82 0.17
CA ALA A 153 -8.99 7.56 1.56
C ALA A 153 -7.77 6.64 1.68
N ALA A 154 -7.69 5.58 0.87
CA ALA A 154 -6.53 4.68 0.85
C ALA A 154 -5.27 5.40 0.36
N LYS A 155 -5.37 6.28 -0.64
CA LYS A 155 -4.26 7.09 -1.13
C LYS A 155 -3.74 8.05 -0.05
N ASP A 156 -4.63 8.73 0.63
CA ASP A 156 -4.28 9.65 1.70
C ASP A 156 -3.64 8.89 2.88
N LEU A 157 -4.20 7.74 3.26
CA LEU A 157 -3.64 6.84 4.27
C LEU A 157 -2.20 6.42 3.94
N ILE A 158 -1.93 6.05 2.69
CA ILE A 158 -0.57 5.70 2.24
C ILE A 158 0.39 6.88 2.47
N GLY A 159 -0.04 8.11 2.21
CA GLY A 159 0.72 9.32 2.50
C GLY A 159 1.05 9.46 4.00
N TYR A 160 0.08 9.23 4.88
CA TYR A 160 0.30 9.26 6.33
C TYR A 160 1.24 8.13 6.82
N ILE A 161 1.13 6.94 6.25
CA ILE A 161 2.06 5.83 6.55
C ILE A 161 3.50 6.21 6.16
N GLN A 162 3.70 6.83 5.00
CA GLN A 162 5.01 7.30 4.56
C GLN A 162 5.56 8.38 5.49
N GLU A 163 4.73 9.36 5.87
CA GLU A 163 5.12 10.42 6.79
C GLU A 163 5.54 9.88 8.16
N ALA A 164 4.74 8.97 8.73
CA ALA A 164 5.03 8.31 10.01
C ALA A 164 6.35 7.52 9.94
N GLY A 165 6.58 6.77 8.87
CA GLY A 165 7.79 5.99 8.68
C GLY A 165 9.04 6.84 8.49
N ASN A 166 8.93 7.98 7.81
CA ASN A 166 10.03 8.91 7.60
C ASN A 166 10.39 9.66 8.90
N LYS A 167 9.39 10.02 9.72
CA LYS A 167 9.63 10.57 11.07
C LYS A 167 10.43 9.60 11.94
N LYS A 168 10.08 8.31 11.90
CA LYS A 168 10.81 7.27 12.64
C LYS A 168 12.25 7.10 12.14
N GLY A 169 12.48 7.13 10.84
CA GLY A 169 13.82 7.07 10.23
C GLY A 169 14.73 8.21 10.70
N SER A 170 14.19 9.43 10.81
CA SER A 170 14.94 10.60 11.27
C SER A 170 15.36 10.50 12.74
N MET A 171 14.47 9.97 13.62
CA MET A 171 14.75 9.82 15.05
C MET A 171 15.85 8.77 15.34
N THR A 172 16.02 7.76 14.49
CA THR A 172 17.07 6.74 14.65
C THR A 172 18.45 7.27 14.29
N HIS A 173 18.57 8.24 13.41
CA HIS A 173 19.85 8.85 13.03
C HIS A 173 20.38 9.84 14.09
N GLU A 174 19.52 10.53 14.82
CA GLU A 174 19.94 11.48 15.88
C GLU A 174 20.48 10.78 17.13
N ASN A 175 20.09 9.53 17.39
CA ASN A 175 20.55 8.77 18.55
C ASN A 175 21.88 7.99 18.31
N GLN A 176 22.51 8.12 17.14
CA GLN A 176 23.79 7.48 16.82
C GLN A 176 24.98 8.46 16.77
N LEU A 177 24.80 9.72 17.15
CA LEU A 177 25.85 10.74 17.33
C LEU A 177 26.07 11.02 18.81
#